data_6220e22a08fd0089644a26f306d56d22
#
_entry.id   6220e22a08fd0089644a26f306d56d22
#
_cell.length_a   1.000
_cell.length_b   1.000
_cell.length_c   1.000
_cell.angle_alpha   90.00
_cell.angle_beta   90.00
_cell.angle_gamma   90.00
#
_symmetry.space_group_name_H-M   'P 1'
#
loop_
_entity.id
_entity.type
_entity.pdbx_description
1 polymer ?
#
loop_
_entity_poly.entity_id
_entity_poly.type
_entity_poly.pdbx_seq_one_letter_code
_entity_poly.pdbx_strand_id
1 'polypeptide(L)'
;MKILIADDHRLVIEAVKAKLSELEADIQFVLAMSVDELLVGASDDIDLAVIDLNMPGAEGQAHIDEIRRRHPAVPVIVLSGYEDPSVMRSALERGVLGFIPKAYSPEVMLSAVRLVLAGGVYVPPMMLAALPPGVIAGIPNASAADAAQRGAAAASAQTLEHLRNVLTERQVEVLQLLSQGKPNKLIGRALGISEGTVKIHLAAIFRALNVRNRTEAVVAAQSLTEA
;
A
#
# COMPACT_ATOMS: atom_id res chain seq x y z
N MET A 1 12.17 0.15 10.99
CA MET A 1 10.79 -0.02 10.44
C MET A 1 9.82 -0.16 11.60
N LYS A 2 8.61 0.39 11.50
CA LYS A 2 7.57 0.30 12.55
C LYS A 2 6.31 -0.37 11.98
N ILE A 3 5.89 -1.49 12.56
CA ILE A 3 4.76 -2.28 12.08
C ILE A 3 3.69 -2.33 13.16
N LEU A 4 2.45 -2.01 12.79
CA LEU A 4 1.28 -2.22 13.63
C LEU A 4 0.66 -3.58 13.30
N ILE A 5 0.40 -4.39 14.34
CA ILE A 5 -0.29 -5.67 14.22
C ILE A 5 -1.53 -5.61 15.11
N ALA A 6 -2.69 -5.80 14.51
CA ALA A 6 -3.97 -5.78 15.20
C ALA A 6 -4.71 -7.11 15.01
N ASP A 7 -4.89 -7.87 16.07
CA ASP A 7 -5.58 -9.15 16.11
C ASP A 7 -5.98 -9.45 17.57
N ASP A 8 -7.17 -9.96 17.82
CA ASP A 8 -7.62 -10.31 19.17
C ASP A 8 -7.06 -11.65 19.68
N HIS A 9 -6.36 -12.38 18.80
CA HIS A 9 -5.72 -13.65 19.13
C HIS A 9 -4.21 -13.46 19.39
N ARG A 10 -3.81 -13.46 20.64
CA ARG A 10 -2.41 -13.25 21.04
C ARG A 10 -1.42 -14.20 20.35
N LEU A 11 -1.82 -15.46 20.12
CA LEU A 11 -0.96 -16.43 19.40
C LEU A 11 -0.73 -16.02 17.95
N VAL A 12 -1.73 -15.44 17.29
CA VAL A 12 -1.59 -14.92 15.91
C VAL A 12 -0.63 -13.72 15.92
N ILE A 13 -0.81 -12.78 16.85
CA ILE A 13 0.12 -11.63 16.99
C ILE A 13 1.57 -12.11 17.13
N GLU A 14 1.84 -13.05 18.04
CA GLU A 14 3.20 -13.54 18.27
C GLU A 14 3.76 -14.29 17.04
N ALA A 15 2.95 -15.08 16.35
CA ALA A 15 3.35 -15.76 15.13
C ALA A 15 3.66 -14.77 13.98
N VAL A 16 2.80 -13.78 13.78
CA VAL A 16 2.99 -12.71 12.79
C VAL A 16 4.24 -11.90 13.12
N LYS A 17 4.39 -11.47 14.37
CA LYS A 17 5.55 -10.73 14.84
C LYS A 17 6.86 -11.50 14.63
N ALA A 18 6.90 -12.78 15.05
CA ALA A 18 8.07 -13.63 14.86
C ALA A 18 8.46 -13.73 13.38
N LYS A 19 7.46 -13.91 12.50
CA LYS A 19 7.71 -14.04 11.06
C LYS A 19 8.12 -12.71 10.42
N LEU A 20 7.50 -11.60 10.79
CA LEU A 20 7.85 -10.29 10.27
C LEU A 20 9.22 -9.79 10.77
N SER A 21 9.72 -10.30 11.92
CA SER A 21 11.07 -10.00 12.38
C SER A 21 12.18 -10.49 11.43
N GLU A 22 11.85 -11.36 10.46
CA GLU A 22 12.78 -11.78 9.39
C GLU A 22 12.95 -10.72 8.28
N LEU A 23 12.15 -9.65 8.26
CA LEU A 23 12.24 -8.60 7.24
C LEU A 23 13.46 -7.70 7.46
N GLU A 24 13.72 -7.32 8.71
CA GLU A 24 14.77 -6.38 9.10
C GLU A 24 15.13 -6.56 10.58
N ALA A 25 16.39 -6.27 10.94
CA ALA A 25 16.89 -6.52 12.30
C ALA A 25 16.21 -5.68 13.40
N ASP A 26 15.83 -4.44 13.09
CA ASP A 26 15.29 -3.48 14.06
C ASP A 26 13.86 -3.07 13.72
N ILE A 27 12.90 -3.99 13.91
CA ILE A 27 11.49 -3.70 13.74
C ILE A 27 10.85 -3.34 15.07
N GLN A 28 10.21 -2.19 15.13
CA GLN A 28 9.35 -1.81 16.24
C GLN A 28 7.92 -2.30 15.95
N PHE A 29 7.33 -3.02 16.89
CA PHE A 29 5.97 -3.49 16.78
C PHE A 29 5.04 -2.71 17.70
N VAL A 30 3.94 -2.21 17.14
CA VAL A 30 2.77 -1.71 17.87
C VAL A 30 1.72 -2.80 17.82
N LEU A 31 1.22 -3.23 18.97
CA LEU A 31 0.27 -4.34 19.07
C LEU A 31 -1.09 -3.81 19.52
N ALA A 32 -2.16 -4.32 18.95
CA ALA A 32 -3.54 -3.99 19.30
C ALA A 32 -4.39 -5.25 19.31
N MET A 33 -5.23 -5.40 20.33
CA MET A 33 -6.13 -6.55 20.50
C MET A 33 -7.61 -6.15 20.36
N SER A 34 -7.89 -4.89 20.07
CA SER A 34 -9.22 -4.35 19.82
C SER A 34 -9.17 -3.19 18.83
N VAL A 35 -10.32 -2.80 18.31
CA VAL A 35 -10.42 -1.62 17.43
C VAL A 35 -9.99 -0.34 18.17
N ASP A 36 -10.34 -0.19 19.44
CA ASP A 36 -9.93 0.98 20.24
C ASP A 36 -8.41 1.07 20.36
N GLU A 37 -7.74 -0.04 20.68
CA GLU A 37 -6.29 -0.10 20.75
C GLU A 37 -5.63 0.14 19.37
N LEU A 38 -6.22 -0.40 18.30
CA LEU A 38 -5.79 -0.15 16.93
C LEU A 38 -5.83 1.35 16.61
N LEU A 39 -6.94 2.03 16.91
CA LEU A 39 -7.12 3.46 16.61
C LEU A 39 -6.22 4.36 17.48
N VAL A 40 -5.89 3.94 18.69
CA VAL A 40 -4.93 4.64 19.56
C VAL A 40 -3.47 4.39 19.13
N GLY A 41 -3.16 3.16 18.73
CA GLY A 41 -1.80 2.77 18.32
C GLY A 41 -1.41 3.22 16.91
N ALA A 42 -2.39 3.55 16.07
CA ALA A 42 -2.14 4.01 14.71
C ALA A 42 -1.56 5.42 14.70
N SER A 43 -0.56 5.63 13.86
CA SER A 43 0.12 6.92 13.68
C SER A 43 0.76 6.98 12.28
N ASP A 44 1.08 8.17 11.79
CA ASP A 44 1.60 8.36 10.43
C ASP A 44 3.04 7.85 10.25
N ASP A 45 3.73 7.50 11.33
CA ASP A 45 5.06 6.90 11.32
C ASP A 45 5.04 5.36 11.22
N ILE A 46 3.86 4.74 11.14
CA ILE A 46 3.70 3.31 10.85
C ILE A 46 4.07 3.04 9.38
N ASP A 47 4.98 2.11 9.17
CA ASP A 47 5.42 1.69 7.83
C ASP A 47 4.49 0.65 7.21
N LEU A 48 3.76 -0.11 8.04
CA LEU A 48 2.79 -1.12 7.64
C LEU A 48 1.81 -1.41 8.77
N ALA A 49 0.53 -1.53 8.47
CA ALA A 49 -0.48 -2.06 9.37
C ALA A 49 -0.98 -3.42 8.86
N VAL A 50 -0.93 -4.44 9.73
CA VAL A 50 -1.51 -5.78 9.52
C VAL A 50 -2.69 -5.90 10.46
N ILE A 51 -3.90 -5.99 9.90
CA ILE A 51 -5.14 -5.83 10.67
C ILE A 51 -6.07 -7.02 10.44
N ASP A 52 -6.54 -7.64 11.52
CA ASP A 52 -7.66 -8.58 11.46
C ASP A 52 -8.99 -7.85 11.28
N LEU A 53 -9.90 -8.46 10.53
CA LEU A 53 -11.26 -7.92 10.37
C LEU A 53 -12.17 -8.19 11.58
N ASN A 54 -11.87 -9.24 12.34
CA ASN A 54 -12.71 -9.68 13.44
C ASN A 54 -12.02 -9.43 14.78
N MET A 55 -12.18 -8.23 15.29
CA MET A 55 -11.67 -7.85 16.60
C MET A 55 -12.81 -7.28 17.46
N PRO A 56 -12.69 -7.31 18.78
CA PRO A 56 -13.60 -6.59 19.67
C PRO A 56 -13.74 -5.12 19.25
N GLY A 57 -14.98 -4.65 19.11
CA GLY A 57 -15.30 -3.30 18.64
C GLY A 57 -15.39 -3.16 17.11
N ALA A 58 -15.17 -4.24 16.32
CA ALA A 58 -15.32 -4.18 14.88
C ALA A 58 -16.79 -4.23 14.45
N GLU A 59 -17.20 -3.24 13.66
CA GLU A 59 -18.48 -3.20 12.95
C GLU A 59 -18.22 -3.41 11.45
N GLY A 60 -18.22 -4.66 11.00
CA GLY A 60 -17.80 -5.01 9.64
C GLY A 60 -16.37 -4.56 9.36
N GLN A 61 -16.18 -3.71 8.35
CA GLN A 61 -14.87 -3.19 7.96
C GLN A 61 -14.69 -1.68 8.27
N ALA A 62 -15.55 -1.10 9.13
CA ALA A 62 -15.53 0.34 9.44
C ALA A 62 -14.19 0.80 10.05
N HIS A 63 -13.51 -0.04 10.82
CA HIS A 63 -12.20 0.26 11.38
C HIS A 63 -11.11 0.39 10.30
N ILE A 64 -11.23 -0.31 9.17
CA ILE A 64 -10.34 -0.13 8.01
C ILE A 64 -10.57 1.25 7.38
N ASP A 65 -11.84 1.64 7.18
CA ASP A 65 -12.17 2.97 6.65
C ASP A 65 -11.63 4.07 7.55
N GLU A 66 -11.74 3.89 8.88
CA GLU A 66 -11.25 4.88 9.85
C GLU A 66 -9.72 5.00 9.86
N ILE A 67 -8.98 3.90 9.78
CA ILE A 67 -7.50 3.91 9.63
C ILE A 67 -7.11 4.59 8.31
N ARG A 68 -7.78 4.25 7.22
CA ARG A 68 -7.50 4.86 5.91
C ARG A 68 -7.80 6.35 5.88
N ARG A 69 -8.83 6.79 6.60
CA ARG A 69 -9.21 8.20 6.71
C ARG A 69 -8.20 9.00 7.56
N ARG A 70 -7.77 8.45 8.71
CA ARG A 70 -6.82 9.13 9.63
C ARG A 70 -5.39 9.08 9.11
N HIS A 71 -4.99 7.94 8.55
CA HIS A 71 -3.63 7.63 8.15
C HIS A 71 -3.58 7.13 6.69
N PRO A 72 -3.95 7.97 5.70
CA PRO A 72 -4.08 7.54 4.29
C PRO A 72 -2.76 7.06 3.67
N ALA A 73 -1.63 7.46 4.25
CA ALA A 73 -0.30 7.07 3.80
C ALA A 73 0.15 5.69 4.31
N VAL A 74 -0.48 5.19 5.38
CA VAL A 74 -0.10 3.90 5.98
C VAL A 74 -0.64 2.77 5.11
N PRO A 75 0.23 1.89 4.59
CA PRO A 75 -0.20 0.70 3.85
C PRO A 75 -0.89 -0.28 4.81
N VAL A 76 -2.05 -0.77 4.40
CA VAL A 76 -2.85 -1.72 5.18
C VAL A 76 -2.88 -3.07 4.47
N ILE A 77 -2.57 -4.13 5.21
CA ILE A 77 -2.81 -5.52 4.85
C ILE A 77 -3.87 -6.06 5.81
N VAL A 78 -4.88 -6.71 5.27
CA VAL A 78 -5.86 -7.48 6.04
C VAL A 78 -5.36 -8.91 6.22
N LEU A 79 -5.36 -9.40 7.46
CA LEU A 79 -5.14 -10.78 7.82
C LEU A 79 -6.46 -11.33 8.35
N SER A 80 -7.08 -12.30 7.68
CA SER A 80 -8.44 -12.72 8.01
C SER A 80 -8.60 -14.24 8.06
N GLY A 81 -9.41 -14.71 9.00
CA GLY A 81 -9.86 -16.09 9.04
C GLY A 81 -10.94 -16.44 8.01
N TYR A 82 -11.52 -15.44 7.35
CA TYR A 82 -12.51 -15.64 6.31
C TYR A 82 -11.89 -15.70 4.92
N GLU A 83 -12.35 -16.65 4.12
CA GLU A 83 -11.98 -16.83 2.71
C GLU A 83 -13.13 -16.43 1.77
N ASP A 84 -14.05 -15.56 2.24
CA ASP A 84 -15.17 -15.11 1.43
C ASP A 84 -14.71 -14.05 0.39
N PRO A 85 -14.86 -14.33 -0.90
CA PRO A 85 -14.47 -13.40 -1.96
C PRO A 85 -15.14 -12.02 -1.87
N SER A 86 -16.36 -11.94 -1.33
CA SER A 86 -17.08 -10.68 -1.19
C SER A 86 -16.44 -9.78 -0.12
N VAL A 87 -16.02 -10.36 1.01
CA VAL A 87 -15.31 -9.68 2.09
C VAL A 87 -13.95 -9.18 1.60
N MET A 88 -13.22 -10.02 0.86
CA MET A 88 -11.93 -9.67 0.27
C MET A 88 -12.06 -8.51 -0.72
N ARG A 89 -13.06 -8.59 -1.62
CA ARG A 89 -13.33 -7.52 -2.60
C ARG A 89 -13.65 -6.20 -1.89
N SER A 90 -14.54 -6.23 -0.90
CA SER A 90 -14.90 -5.06 -0.12
C SER A 90 -13.68 -4.42 0.58
N ALA A 91 -12.74 -5.23 1.11
CA ALA A 91 -11.50 -4.73 1.69
C ALA A 91 -10.61 -4.06 0.65
N LEU A 92 -10.43 -4.67 -0.54
CA LEU A 92 -9.63 -4.09 -1.63
C LEU A 92 -10.23 -2.79 -2.17
N GLU A 93 -11.56 -2.71 -2.29
CA GLU A 93 -12.28 -1.49 -2.68
C GLU A 93 -12.06 -0.33 -1.69
N ARG A 94 -11.84 -0.65 -0.41
CA ARG A 94 -11.47 0.33 0.64
C ARG A 94 -10.00 0.75 0.57
N GLY A 95 -9.24 0.21 -0.38
CA GLY A 95 -7.85 0.58 -0.63
C GLY A 95 -6.83 -0.13 0.25
N VAL A 96 -7.14 -1.30 0.83
CA VAL A 96 -6.10 -2.13 1.43
C VAL A 96 -5.17 -2.66 0.34
N LEU A 97 -3.89 -2.79 0.65
CA LEU A 97 -2.86 -3.20 -0.31
C LEU A 97 -2.59 -4.71 -0.28
N GLY A 98 -3.25 -5.44 0.62
CA GLY A 98 -3.15 -6.88 0.67
C GLY A 98 -4.26 -7.51 1.48
N PHE A 99 -4.69 -8.71 1.06
CA PHE A 99 -5.58 -9.57 1.81
C PHE A 99 -4.94 -10.94 1.93
N ILE A 100 -4.70 -11.39 3.16
CA ILE A 100 -4.02 -12.65 3.45
C ILE A 100 -4.93 -13.52 4.32
N PRO A 101 -5.38 -14.67 3.83
CA PRO A 101 -6.06 -15.65 4.69
C PRO A 101 -5.12 -16.15 5.79
N LYS A 102 -5.63 -16.22 7.04
CA LYS A 102 -4.86 -16.75 8.20
C LYS A 102 -4.46 -18.22 8.02
N ALA A 103 -5.14 -18.94 7.13
CA ALA A 103 -4.81 -20.33 6.78
C ALA A 103 -3.55 -20.46 5.90
N TYR A 104 -3.05 -19.34 5.34
CA TYR A 104 -1.86 -19.38 4.50
C TYR A 104 -0.58 -19.54 5.34
N SER A 105 0.45 -20.12 4.72
CA SER A 105 1.72 -20.30 5.42
C SER A 105 2.38 -18.97 5.77
N PRO A 106 3.18 -18.92 6.85
CA PRO A 106 3.92 -17.72 7.24
C PRO A 106 4.85 -17.20 6.13
N GLU A 107 5.34 -18.08 5.24
CA GLU A 107 6.19 -17.72 4.10
C GLU A 107 5.43 -16.92 3.05
N VAL A 108 4.17 -17.32 2.77
CA VAL A 108 3.27 -16.58 1.86
C VAL A 108 2.98 -15.20 2.45
N MET A 109 2.67 -15.14 3.75
CA MET A 109 2.47 -13.86 4.45
C MET A 109 3.70 -12.95 4.32
N LEU A 110 4.89 -13.47 4.60
CA LEU A 110 6.14 -12.69 4.50
C LEU A 110 6.37 -12.17 3.07
N SER A 111 6.09 -13.00 2.06
CA SER A 111 6.22 -12.63 0.65
C SER A 111 5.21 -11.55 0.24
N ALA A 112 3.96 -11.66 0.71
CA ALA A 112 2.91 -10.67 0.50
C ALA A 112 3.27 -9.32 1.15
N VAL A 113 3.79 -9.35 2.37
CA VAL A 113 4.26 -8.15 3.08
C VAL A 113 5.42 -7.49 2.33
N ARG A 114 6.43 -8.26 1.87
CA ARG A 114 7.52 -7.72 1.05
C ARG A 114 7.01 -7.08 -0.24
N LEU A 115 6.04 -7.69 -0.89
CA LEU A 115 5.42 -7.14 -2.10
C LEU A 115 4.74 -5.80 -1.81
N VAL A 116 3.97 -5.70 -0.72
CA VAL A 116 3.28 -4.47 -0.34
C VAL A 116 4.28 -3.38 0.06
N LEU A 117 5.32 -3.71 0.83
CA LEU A 117 6.40 -2.78 1.19
C LEU A 117 7.20 -2.30 -0.04
N ALA A 118 7.25 -3.11 -1.11
CA ALA A 118 7.80 -2.72 -2.40
C ALA A 118 6.81 -1.91 -3.27
N GLY A 119 5.60 -1.60 -2.74
CA GLY A 119 4.56 -0.84 -3.43
C GLY A 119 3.64 -1.68 -4.33
N GLY A 120 3.69 -3.01 -4.20
CA GLY A 120 2.76 -3.93 -4.86
C GLY A 120 1.43 -4.05 -4.14
N VAL A 121 0.52 -4.81 -4.74
CA VAL A 121 -0.75 -5.23 -4.13
C VAL A 121 -0.79 -6.76 -4.12
N TYR A 122 -1.07 -7.34 -2.95
CA TYR A 122 -1.23 -8.78 -2.83
C TYR A 122 -2.70 -9.17 -2.84
N VAL A 123 -3.07 -10.01 -3.81
CA VAL A 123 -4.42 -10.60 -3.93
C VAL A 123 -4.29 -12.12 -3.91
N PRO A 124 -5.02 -12.84 -3.04
CA PRO A 124 -4.99 -14.28 -3.01
C PRO A 124 -5.43 -14.89 -4.37
N PRO A 125 -4.83 -15.99 -4.83
CA PRO A 125 -5.18 -16.62 -6.11
C PRO A 125 -6.67 -16.93 -6.28
N MET A 126 -7.38 -17.29 -5.20
CA MET A 126 -8.82 -17.57 -5.21
C MET A 126 -9.66 -16.35 -5.63
N MET A 127 -9.16 -15.14 -5.39
CA MET A 127 -9.81 -13.90 -5.80
C MET A 127 -9.67 -13.61 -7.29
N LEU A 128 -8.61 -14.07 -7.93
CA LEU A 128 -8.36 -13.81 -9.36
C LEU A 128 -9.49 -14.40 -10.23
N ALA A 129 -10.07 -15.53 -9.83
CA ALA A 129 -11.22 -16.13 -10.51
C ALA A 129 -12.54 -15.37 -10.29
N ALA A 130 -12.65 -14.56 -9.23
CA ALA A 130 -13.85 -13.82 -8.86
C ALA A 130 -13.82 -12.33 -9.29
N LEU A 131 -12.69 -11.84 -9.81
CA LEU A 131 -12.57 -10.49 -10.31
C LEU A 131 -13.21 -10.34 -11.71
N PRO A 132 -13.95 -9.24 -11.99
CA PRO A 132 -14.41 -8.96 -13.33
C PRO A 132 -13.23 -8.87 -14.32
N PRO A 133 -13.40 -9.27 -15.60
CA PRO A 133 -12.31 -9.31 -16.58
C PRO A 133 -11.53 -8.01 -16.78
N GLY A 134 -12.05 -6.86 -16.33
CA GLY A 134 -11.39 -5.55 -16.43
C GLY A 134 -10.46 -5.19 -15.28
N VAL A 135 -10.57 -5.86 -14.12
CA VAL A 135 -9.74 -5.54 -12.94
C VAL A 135 -8.35 -6.18 -13.03
N ILE A 136 -8.24 -7.30 -13.74
CA ILE A 136 -6.96 -7.99 -13.96
C ILE A 136 -6.06 -7.21 -14.94
N ALA A 137 -6.64 -6.39 -15.82
CA ALA A 137 -5.88 -5.56 -16.77
C ALA A 137 -5.06 -4.44 -16.10
N GLY A 138 -5.35 -4.11 -14.85
CA GLY A 138 -4.59 -3.14 -14.05
C GLY A 138 -3.48 -3.74 -13.18
N ILE A 139 -3.38 -5.08 -13.11
CA ILE A 139 -2.29 -5.76 -12.41
C ILE A 139 -1.18 -6.02 -13.45
N PRO A 140 -0.01 -5.38 -13.37
CA PRO A 140 1.06 -5.64 -14.32
C PRO A 140 1.51 -7.10 -14.20
N ASN A 141 1.10 -7.92 -15.18
CA ASN A 141 1.57 -9.29 -15.31
C ASN A 141 3.03 -9.25 -15.76
N ALA A 142 3.88 -10.04 -15.13
CA ALA A 142 5.29 -10.16 -15.46
C ALA A 142 5.47 -10.91 -16.79
N SER A 143 5.19 -10.25 -17.92
CA SER A 143 5.72 -10.61 -19.22
C SER A 143 5.98 -9.35 -20.05
N ALA A 144 7.19 -8.84 -19.89
CA ALA A 144 7.70 -7.69 -20.62
C ALA A 144 8.15 -8.10 -22.04
N ALA A 145 7.22 -8.20 -22.98
CA ALA A 145 7.62 -8.38 -24.39
C ALA A 145 6.81 -7.58 -25.43
N ASP A 146 5.64 -6.97 -25.13
CA ASP A 146 4.81 -6.40 -26.20
C ASP A 146 4.30 -4.95 -26.02
N ALA A 147 4.97 -4.11 -25.25
CA ALA A 147 4.55 -2.71 -25.05
C ALA A 147 5.48 -1.66 -25.68
N ALA A 148 6.31 -2.02 -26.67
CA ALA A 148 7.31 -1.11 -27.25
C ALA A 148 6.86 -0.33 -28.51
N GLN A 149 5.58 -0.35 -28.86
CA GLN A 149 5.12 0.44 -30.02
C GLN A 149 3.67 0.87 -29.86
N ARG A 150 3.40 2.00 -29.20
CA ARG A 150 2.32 2.92 -29.61
C ARG A 150 2.36 4.24 -28.83
N GLY A 151 2.77 5.32 -29.54
CA GLY A 151 2.15 6.62 -29.40
C GLY A 151 2.79 7.65 -28.49
N ALA A 152 3.92 8.19 -28.89
CA ALA A 152 4.29 9.55 -28.50
C ALA A 152 3.55 10.53 -29.43
N ALA A 153 2.64 11.30 -28.90
CA ALA A 153 2.14 12.61 -29.35
C ALA A 153 0.62 12.73 -29.21
N ALA A 154 0.16 13.28 -28.12
CA ALA A 154 -1.08 14.08 -27.92
C ALA A 154 -1.52 14.02 -26.45
N ALA A 155 -0.78 14.61 -25.51
CA ALA A 155 -1.11 14.41 -24.09
C ALA A 155 -0.84 15.59 -23.15
N SER A 156 -0.76 16.85 -23.63
CA SER A 156 -0.24 17.88 -22.71
C SER A 156 -1.27 18.64 -21.87
N ALA A 157 -2.54 18.66 -22.19
CA ALA A 157 -3.52 19.42 -21.39
C ALA A 157 -4.54 18.54 -20.63
N GLN A 158 -4.96 17.41 -21.19
CA GLN A 158 -5.85 16.45 -20.51
C GLN A 158 -5.13 15.60 -19.46
N THR A 159 -3.80 15.49 -19.55
CA THR A 159 -2.96 14.71 -18.63
C THR A 159 -2.86 15.32 -17.24
N LEU A 160 -2.89 16.64 -17.12
CA LEU A 160 -2.76 17.36 -15.83
C LEU A 160 -4.00 17.18 -14.94
N GLU A 161 -5.17 17.27 -15.51
CA GLU A 161 -6.42 17.07 -14.78
C GLU A 161 -6.63 15.58 -14.43
N HIS A 162 -6.18 14.70 -15.32
CA HIS A 162 -6.20 13.25 -15.09
C HIS A 162 -5.23 12.84 -13.96
N LEU A 163 -4.05 13.42 -13.87
CA LEU A 163 -3.06 13.11 -12.83
C LEU A 163 -3.47 13.63 -11.44
N ARG A 164 -4.14 14.79 -11.35
CA ARG A 164 -4.75 15.24 -10.08
C ARG A 164 -5.87 14.33 -9.61
N ASN A 165 -6.52 13.61 -10.52
CA ASN A 165 -7.53 12.62 -10.20
C ASN A 165 -6.95 11.23 -9.89
N VAL A 166 -5.68 10.96 -10.25
CA VAL A 166 -5.03 9.65 -10.11
C VAL A 166 -4.07 9.59 -8.93
N LEU A 167 -3.48 10.73 -8.52
CA LEU A 167 -2.58 10.82 -7.36
C LEU A 167 -3.32 11.39 -6.15
N THR A 168 -3.11 10.78 -4.99
CA THR A 168 -3.57 11.35 -3.72
C THR A 168 -2.77 12.62 -3.39
N GLU A 169 -3.33 13.53 -2.56
CA GLU A 169 -2.63 14.74 -2.12
C GLU A 169 -1.24 14.42 -1.57
N ARG A 170 -1.12 13.32 -0.80
CA ARG A 170 0.15 12.88 -0.23
C ARG A 170 1.16 12.41 -1.28
N GLN A 171 0.70 11.77 -2.34
CA GLN A 171 1.55 11.39 -3.47
C GLN A 171 2.03 12.62 -4.25
N VAL A 172 1.19 13.63 -4.39
CA VAL A 172 1.57 14.91 -5.00
C VAL A 172 2.68 15.59 -4.19
N GLU A 173 2.56 15.66 -2.86
CA GLU A 173 3.60 16.21 -1.99
C GLU A 173 4.94 15.45 -2.11
N VAL A 174 4.88 14.11 -2.11
CA VAL A 174 6.06 13.27 -2.33
C VAL A 174 6.69 13.54 -3.69
N LEU A 175 5.87 13.65 -4.74
CA LEU A 175 6.34 13.92 -6.11
C LEU A 175 6.97 15.30 -6.23
N GLN A 176 6.42 16.33 -5.59
CA GLN A 176 6.99 17.67 -5.54
C GLN A 176 8.37 17.70 -4.87
N LEU A 177 8.53 16.98 -3.74
CA LEU A 177 9.83 16.91 -3.08
C LEU A 177 10.83 16.04 -3.86
N LEU A 178 10.34 15.04 -4.60
CA LEU A 178 11.13 14.24 -5.51
C LEU A 178 11.67 15.08 -6.68
N SER A 179 10.85 15.95 -7.27
CA SER A 179 11.25 16.84 -8.38
C SER A 179 12.32 17.86 -7.97
N GLN A 180 12.35 18.21 -6.67
CA GLN A 180 13.42 19.02 -6.08
C GLN A 180 14.74 18.24 -5.85
N GLY A 181 14.83 16.98 -6.28
CA GLY A 181 16.02 16.15 -6.13
C GLY A 181 16.25 15.59 -4.71
N LYS A 182 15.31 15.78 -3.77
CA LYS A 182 15.49 15.34 -2.37
C LYS A 182 15.53 13.83 -2.25
N PRO A 183 16.52 13.23 -1.56
CA PRO A 183 16.54 11.80 -1.29
C PRO A 183 15.38 11.40 -0.37
N ASN A 184 14.97 10.11 -0.42
CA ASN A 184 13.81 9.61 0.33
C ASN A 184 13.84 9.93 1.82
N LYS A 185 15.04 9.87 2.44
CA LYS A 185 15.23 10.23 3.85
C LYS A 185 14.86 11.69 4.15
N LEU A 186 15.17 12.63 3.26
CA LEU A 186 14.81 14.05 3.41
C LEU A 186 13.34 14.28 3.08
N ILE A 187 12.78 13.56 2.11
CA ILE A 187 11.34 13.56 1.82
C ILE A 187 10.56 13.08 3.05
N GLY A 188 10.98 11.95 3.64
CA GLY A 188 10.36 11.42 4.85
C GLY A 188 10.38 12.42 6.01
N ARG A 189 11.54 13.06 6.25
CA ARG A 189 11.65 14.10 7.29
C ARG A 189 10.75 15.31 7.03
N ALA A 190 10.69 15.79 5.78
CA ALA A 190 9.88 16.94 5.40
C ALA A 190 8.37 16.68 5.57
N LEU A 191 7.96 15.44 5.37
CA LEU A 191 6.56 15.01 5.41
C LEU A 191 6.17 14.33 6.73
N GLY A 192 7.09 14.12 7.67
CA GLY A 192 6.83 13.44 8.94
C GLY A 192 6.52 11.95 8.79
N ILE A 193 7.04 11.29 7.75
CA ILE A 193 6.84 9.85 7.48
C ILE A 193 8.18 9.12 7.36
N SER A 194 8.14 7.79 7.48
CA SER A 194 9.34 6.98 7.34
C SER A 194 9.88 6.96 5.91
N GLU A 195 11.17 6.64 5.75
CA GLU A 195 11.75 6.42 4.41
C GLU A 195 11.08 5.24 3.69
N GLY A 196 10.65 4.21 4.42
CA GLY A 196 9.88 3.09 3.90
C GLY A 196 8.55 3.55 3.30
N THR A 197 7.82 4.39 4.02
CA THR A 197 6.56 4.98 3.55
C THR A 197 6.76 5.85 2.29
N VAL A 198 7.87 6.62 2.22
CA VAL A 198 8.22 7.37 1.00
C VAL A 198 8.42 6.43 -0.19
N LYS A 199 9.11 5.30 -0.01
CA LYS A 199 9.31 4.30 -1.07
C LYS A 199 7.99 3.74 -1.59
N ILE A 200 7.02 3.53 -0.70
CA ILE A 200 5.67 3.07 -1.06
C ILE A 200 4.95 4.11 -1.91
N HIS A 201 4.98 5.38 -1.50
CA HIS A 201 4.39 6.45 -2.30
C HIS A 201 5.06 6.57 -3.67
N LEU A 202 6.40 6.48 -3.73
CA LEU A 202 7.13 6.52 -5.00
C LEU A 202 6.75 5.37 -5.93
N ALA A 203 6.61 4.15 -5.40
CA ALA A 203 6.18 3.01 -6.20
C ALA A 203 4.75 3.19 -6.75
N ALA A 204 3.85 3.76 -5.97
CA ALA A 204 2.50 4.10 -6.41
C ALA A 204 2.51 5.23 -7.47
N ILE A 205 3.32 6.28 -7.26
CA ILE A 205 3.51 7.39 -8.20
C ILE A 205 4.09 6.87 -9.53
N PHE A 206 5.15 6.05 -9.50
CA PHE A 206 5.77 5.51 -10.71
C PHE A 206 4.78 4.70 -11.54
N ARG A 207 3.91 3.95 -10.86
CA ARG A 207 2.84 3.19 -11.49
C ARG A 207 1.78 4.08 -12.10
N ALA A 208 1.32 5.10 -11.36
CA ALA A 208 0.30 6.04 -11.80
C ALA A 208 0.77 6.89 -12.99
N LEU A 209 2.06 7.29 -12.98
CA LEU A 209 2.69 8.06 -14.06
C LEU A 209 3.20 7.17 -15.21
N ASN A 210 3.10 5.83 -15.08
CA ASN A 210 3.65 4.86 -16.03
C ASN A 210 5.14 5.09 -16.31
N VAL A 211 5.93 5.44 -15.28
CA VAL A 211 7.37 5.64 -15.34
C VAL A 211 8.11 4.51 -14.63
N ARG A 212 9.33 4.20 -15.05
CA ARG A 212 10.10 3.03 -14.60
C ARG A 212 11.11 3.34 -13.51
N ASN A 213 11.50 4.61 -13.37
CA ASN A 213 12.55 5.02 -12.46
C ASN A 213 12.36 6.46 -11.97
N ARG A 214 13.19 6.83 -10.99
CA ARG A 214 13.17 8.15 -10.36
C ARG A 214 13.39 9.28 -11.37
N THR A 215 14.30 9.12 -12.33
CA THR A 215 14.64 10.15 -13.32
C THR A 215 13.46 10.44 -14.23
N GLU A 216 12.79 9.40 -14.71
CA GLU A 216 11.55 9.54 -15.49
C GLU A 216 10.43 10.22 -14.69
N ALA A 217 10.30 9.88 -13.39
CA ALA A 217 9.31 10.51 -12.52
C ALA A 217 9.59 11.99 -12.28
N VAL A 218 10.87 12.39 -12.16
CA VAL A 218 11.27 13.81 -12.05
C VAL A 218 10.93 14.57 -13.32
N VAL A 219 11.25 14.01 -14.49
CA VAL A 219 10.91 14.62 -15.79
C VAL A 219 9.40 14.78 -15.94
N ALA A 220 8.63 13.73 -15.61
CA ALA A 220 7.17 13.80 -15.62
C ALA A 220 6.63 14.87 -14.65
N ALA A 221 7.23 15.01 -13.46
CA ALA A 221 6.83 16.02 -12.47
C ALA A 221 7.16 17.45 -12.93
N GLN A 222 8.28 17.68 -13.62
CA GLN A 222 8.66 19.00 -14.13
C GLN A 222 7.69 19.48 -15.20
N SER A 223 7.25 18.62 -16.10
CA SER A 223 6.21 18.96 -17.08
C SER A 223 4.84 19.27 -16.45
N LEU A 224 4.65 18.90 -15.16
CA LEU A 224 3.45 19.23 -14.38
C LEU A 224 3.54 20.59 -13.67
N THR A 225 4.75 21.15 -13.52
CA THR A 225 4.97 22.41 -12.76
C THR A 225 5.09 23.62 -13.70
N GLU A 226 5.36 23.38 -15.00
CA GLU A 226 5.55 24.42 -16.02
C GLU A 226 4.28 24.74 -16.83
N ALA A 227 3.15 24.09 -16.52
CA ALA A 227 1.83 24.33 -17.11
C ALA A 227 0.85 24.88 -16.06
#